data_2f5438cbaa39ea2704598b3584eb594f
#
_entry.id   2f5438cbaa39ea2704598b3584eb594f
#
_cell.length_a   1.000
_cell.length_b   1.000
_cell.length_c   1.000
_cell.angle_alpha   90.00
_cell.angle_beta   90.00
_cell.angle_gamma   90.00
#
_symmetry.space_group_name_H-M   'P 1'
#
loop_
_entity.id
_entity.type
_entity.pdbx_description
1 polymer ?
#
loop_
_entity_poly.entity_id
_entity_poly.type
_entity_poly.pdbx_seq_one_letter_code
_entity_poly.pdbx_strand_id
1 'polypeptide(L)'
;MMGFITCLNDILIPHLKAIFDLSYVQAMLVQFCFFTAYAVMSIPMGKLVGKIGYKGGVIGGFLLTAVGCLLFYPAADSASYPTFLAALFILASGVTLLQVAGNPYVTLLSRPGKESSTLTLVQAFNSLGTTVAPWFGSMLILADAGQTASKAEQISSVQIPYLGLAGVLILLAVFVKMIKLPDARKIAEEVTEHSHDGKTSVW
;
A
#
# COMPACT_ATOMS: atom_id res chain seq x y z
N MET A 1 6.87 -3.71 -1.47
CA MET A 1 5.43 -4.04 -1.48
C MET A 1 4.56 -2.86 -1.88
N MET A 2 4.70 -1.68 -1.26
CA MET A 2 3.88 -0.50 -1.60
C MET A 2 3.97 -0.12 -3.07
N GLY A 3 5.19 0.02 -3.62
CA GLY A 3 5.40 0.35 -5.03
C GLY A 3 4.84 -0.70 -5.99
N PHE A 4 4.88 -1.98 -5.61
CA PHE A 4 4.26 -3.05 -6.40
C PHE A 4 2.74 -2.86 -6.49
N ILE A 5 2.07 -2.60 -5.36
CA ILE A 5 0.61 -2.38 -5.30
C ILE A 5 0.21 -1.15 -6.12
N THR A 6 0.95 -0.05 -5.97
CA THR A 6 0.68 1.20 -6.69
C THR A 6 0.82 1.00 -8.20
N CYS A 7 1.91 0.36 -8.63
CA CYS A 7 2.17 0.13 -10.04
C CYS A 7 1.18 -0.89 -10.66
N LEU A 8 0.77 -1.91 -9.89
CA LEU A 8 -0.27 -2.85 -10.34
C LEU A 8 -1.61 -2.12 -10.57
N ASN A 9 -1.92 -1.14 -9.72
CA ASN A 9 -3.10 -0.29 -9.89
C ASN A 9 -3.02 0.55 -11.17
N ASP A 10 -1.83 1.10 -11.49
CA ASP A 10 -1.64 1.88 -12.73
C ASP A 10 -1.86 1.04 -13.99
N ILE A 11 -1.45 -0.23 -13.95
CA ILE A 11 -1.65 -1.19 -15.06
C ILE A 11 -3.14 -1.56 -15.19
N LEU A 12 -3.86 -1.57 -14.08
CA LEU A 12 -5.28 -1.91 -14.07
C LEU A 12 -6.15 -0.87 -14.78
N ILE A 13 -5.76 0.42 -14.77
CA ILE A 13 -6.56 1.51 -15.33
C ILE A 13 -6.88 1.32 -16.83
N PRO A 14 -5.90 1.03 -17.72
CA PRO A 14 -6.18 0.75 -19.12
C PRO A 14 -7.08 -0.47 -19.31
N HIS A 15 -6.90 -1.50 -18.50
CA HIS A 15 -7.70 -2.73 -18.55
C HIS A 15 -9.16 -2.49 -18.15
N LEU A 16 -9.37 -1.71 -17.07
CA LEU A 16 -10.71 -1.28 -16.66
C LEU A 16 -11.39 -0.42 -17.72
N LYS A 17 -10.65 0.46 -18.36
CA LYS A 17 -11.18 1.27 -19.45
C LYS A 17 -11.73 0.39 -20.58
N ALA A 18 -11.06 -0.69 -20.89
CA ALA A 18 -11.49 -1.64 -21.93
C ALA A 18 -12.72 -2.47 -21.51
N ILE A 19 -12.77 -2.93 -20.24
CA ILE A 19 -13.87 -3.78 -19.72
C ILE A 19 -15.17 -2.98 -19.56
N PHE A 20 -15.08 -1.76 -19.03
CA PHE A 20 -16.23 -0.93 -18.66
C PHE A 20 -16.57 0.15 -19.69
N ASP A 21 -15.87 0.17 -20.84
CA ASP A 21 -16.03 1.22 -21.88
C ASP A 21 -15.95 2.64 -21.26
N LEU A 22 -14.99 2.84 -20.34
CA LEU A 22 -14.86 4.10 -19.61
C LEU A 22 -14.43 5.23 -20.54
N SER A 23 -15.04 6.39 -20.36
CA SER A 23 -14.57 7.63 -20.96
C SER A 23 -13.18 8.00 -20.41
N TYR A 24 -12.44 8.84 -21.12
CA TYR A 24 -11.14 9.35 -20.65
C TYR A 24 -11.26 10.03 -19.28
N VAL A 25 -12.34 10.75 -19.04
CA VAL A 25 -12.61 11.43 -17.76
C VAL A 25 -12.77 10.42 -16.63
N GLN A 26 -13.49 9.33 -16.87
CA GLN A 26 -13.68 8.27 -15.87
C GLN A 26 -12.37 7.53 -15.57
N ALA A 27 -11.55 7.25 -16.58
CA ALA A 27 -10.24 6.65 -16.38
C ALA A 27 -9.31 7.57 -15.55
N MET A 28 -9.35 8.89 -15.80
CA MET A 28 -8.62 9.87 -14.99
C MET A 28 -9.17 10.00 -13.57
N LEU A 29 -10.48 9.81 -13.37
CA LEU A 29 -11.09 9.82 -12.03
C LEU A 29 -10.61 8.64 -11.17
N VAL A 30 -10.27 7.50 -11.76
CA VAL A 30 -9.65 6.37 -11.04
C VAL A 30 -8.34 6.82 -10.40
N GLN A 31 -7.46 7.43 -11.20
CA GLN A 31 -6.18 7.94 -10.73
C GLN A 31 -6.36 9.06 -9.70
N PHE A 32 -7.27 9.99 -9.97
CA PHE A 32 -7.59 11.08 -9.07
C PHE A 32 -8.13 10.57 -7.72
N CYS A 33 -9.01 9.58 -7.72
CA CYS A 33 -9.54 8.95 -6.51
C CYS A 33 -8.43 8.33 -5.66
N PHE A 34 -7.48 7.63 -6.30
CA PHE A 34 -6.35 7.01 -5.64
C PHE A 34 -5.46 8.07 -4.94
N PHE A 35 -5.04 9.11 -5.65
CA PHE A 35 -4.20 10.17 -5.06
C PHE A 35 -4.96 11.05 -4.07
N THR A 36 -6.25 11.27 -4.28
CA THR A 36 -7.11 11.99 -3.31
C THR A 36 -7.21 11.20 -2.00
N ALA A 37 -7.33 9.87 -2.06
CA ALA A 37 -7.29 9.04 -0.87
C ALA A 37 -5.97 9.22 -0.10
N TYR A 38 -4.82 9.29 -0.79
CA TYR A 38 -3.54 9.59 -0.16
C TYR A 38 -3.52 10.95 0.54
N ALA A 39 -3.99 12.00 -0.14
CA ALA A 39 -3.99 13.35 0.41
C ALA A 39 -4.93 13.48 1.62
N VAL A 40 -6.18 13.02 1.49
CA VAL A 40 -7.21 13.16 2.51
C VAL A 40 -6.94 12.25 3.71
N MET A 41 -6.52 11.01 3.46
CA MET A 41 -6.33 10.01 4.53
C MET A 41 -4.99 10.13 5.26
N SER A 42 -4.01 10.88 4.73
CA SER A 42 -2.69 11.04 5.38
C SER A 42 -2.81 11.64 6.78
N ILE A 43 -3.65 12.66 6.97
CA ILE A 43 -3.82 13.33 8.27
C ILE A 43 -4.54 12.41 9.27
N PRO A 44 -5.73 11.83 8.98
CA PRO A 44 -6.40 10.94 9.93
C PRO A 44 -5.58 9.68 10.22
N MET A 45 -4.86 9.13 9.23
CA MET A 45 -3.99 7.97 9.44
C MET A 45 -2.77 8.31 10.30
N GLY A 46 -2.20 9.52 10.18
CA GLY A 46 -1.17 10.01 11.08
C GLY A 46 -1.64 10.09 12.53
N LYS A 47 -2.85 10.62 12.77
CA LYS A 47 -3.47 10.64 14.11
C LYS A 47 -3.76 9.24 14.63
N LEU A 48 -4.18 8.33 13.78
CA LEU A 48 -4.41 6.93 14.13
C LEU A 48 -3.11 6.24 14.56
N VAL A 49 -2.03 6.40 13.80
CA VAL A 49 -0.70 5.86 14.13
C VAL A 49 -0.21 6.41 15.47
N GLY A 50 -0.46 7.69 15.76
CA GLY A 50 -0.15 8.29 17.06
C GLY A 50 -0.86 7.62 18.25
N LYS A 51 -2.07 7.06 18.03
CA LYS A 51 -2.84 6.34 19.06
C LYS A 51 -2.44 4.87 19.19
N ILE A 52 -2.34 4.15 18.07
CA ILE A 52 -2.11 2.68 18.04
C ILE A 52 -0.65 2.29 17.96
N GLY A 53 0.25 3.27 17.76
CA GLY A 53 1.67 3.05 17.56
C GLY A 53 2.04 2.63 16.15
N TYR A 54 3.33 2.71 15.81
CA TYR A 54 3.82 2.41 14.45
C TYR A 54 3.60 0.95 14.06
N LYS A 55 3.87 0.00 14.97
CA LYS A 55 3.62 -1.42 14.72
C LYS A 55 2.15 -1.71 14.42
N GLY A 56 1.25 -1.13 15.22
CA GLY A 56 -0.20 -1.23 15.01
C GLY A 56 -0.61 -0.61 13.69
N GLY A 57 -0.01 0.53 13.31
CA GLY A 57 -0.23 1.20 12.04
C GLY A 57 0.17 0.33 10.83
N VAL A 58 1.33 -0.33 10.90
CA VAL A 58 1.77 -1.24 9.82
C VAL A 58 0.84 -2.43 9.68
N ILE A 59 0.46 -3.08 10.77
CA ILE A 59 -0.48 -4.21 10.74
C ILE A 59 -1.85 -3.76 10.21
N GLY A 60 -2.37 -2.65 10.74
CA GLY A 60 -3.64 -2.07 10.28
C GLY A 60 -3.61 -1.67 8.80
N GLY A 61 -2.49 -1.14 8.33
CA GLY A 61 -2.28 -0.79 6.94
C GLY A 61 -2.31 -2.02 6.02
N PHE A 62 -1.63 -3.11 6.38
CA PHE A 62 -1.70 -4.36 5.62
C PHE A 62 -3.13 -4.91 5.57
N LEU A 63 -3.83 -4.94 6.70
CA LEU A 63 -5.20 -5.44 6.77
C LEU A 63 -6.17 -4.55 5.96
N LEU A 64 -6.07 -3.24 6.08
CA LEU A 64 -6.92 -2.30 5.34
C LEU A 64 -6.68 -2.40 3.82
N THR A 65 -5.42 -2.54 3.39
CA THR A 65 -5.08 -2.77 1.98
C THR A 65 -5.62 -4.12 1.50
N ALA A 66 -5.53 -5.17 2.31
CA ALA A 66 -6.08 -6.48 1.99
C ALA A 66 -7.61 -6.44 1.83
N VAL A 67 -8.31 -5.72 2.72
CA VAL A 67 -9.76 -5.48 2.58
C VAL A 67 -10.07 -4.74 1.28
N GLY A 68 -9.29 -3.70 0.92
CA GLY A 68 -9.41 -3.04 -0.37
C GLY A 68 -9.26 -4.01 -1.54
N CYS A 69 -8.24 -4.88 -1.52
CA CYS A 69 -8.05 -5.92 -2.54
C CYS A 69 -9.21 -6.91 -2.60
N LEU A 70 -9.76 -7.33 -1.47
CA LEU A 70 -10.91 -8.25 -1.43
C LEU A 70 -12.19 -7.61 -1.98
N LEU A 71 -12.37 -6.31 -1.80
CA LEU A 71 -13.53 -5.57 -2.34
C LEU A 71 -13.52 -5.47 -3.86
N PHE A 72 -12.37 -5.69 -4.51
CA PHE A 72 -12.33 -5.80 -5.97
C PHE A 72 -13.12 -7.00 -6.50
N TYR A 73 -13.26 -8.07 -5.71
CA TYR A 73 -14.02 -9.24 -6.12
C TYR A 73 -15.50 -8.91 -6.36
N PRO A 74 -16.27 -8.41 -5.37
CA PRO A 74 -17.66 -8.01 -5.59
C PRO A 74 -17.80 -6.79 -6.50
N ALA A 75 -16.80 -5.91 -6.57
CA ALA A 75 -16.82 -4.77 -7.49
C ALA A 75 -16.74 -5.22 -8.95
N ALA A 76 -15.92 -6.23 -9.23
CA ALA A 76 -15.80 -6.82 -10.55
C ALA A 76 -17.07 -7.61 -10.93
N ASP A 77 -17.62 -8.40 -10.01
CA ASP A 77 -18.82 -9.20 -10.22
C ASP A 77 -20.07 -8.34 -10.49
N SER A 78 -20.23 -7.25 -9.73
CA SER A 78 -21.33 -6.29 -9.94
C SER A 78 -21.16 -5.37 -11.15
N ALA A 79 -20.00 -5.40 -11.82
CA ALA A 79 -19.62 -4.48 -12.91
C ALA A 79 -19.93 -3.01 -12.62
N SER A 80 -19.83 -2.60 -11.35
CA SER A 80 -20.22 -1.27 -10.88
C SER A 80 -19.00 -0.37 -10.71
N TYR A 81 -18.89 0.65 -11.54
CA TYR A 81 -17.81 1.64 -11.48
C TYR A 81 -17.70 2.35 -10.10
N PRO A 82 -18.80 2.79 -9.44
CA PRO A 82 -18.71 3.38 -8.10
C PRO A 82 -18.16 2.43 -7.05
N THR A 83 -18.54 1.15 -7.08
CA THR A 83 -18.04 0.11 -6.16
C THR A 83 -16.55 -0.09 -6.35
N PHE A 84 -16.10 -0.03 -7.59
CA PHE A 84 -14.69 -0.12 -7.94
C PHE A 84 -13.88 1.06 -7.39
N LEU A 85 -14.39 2.30 -7.53
CA LEU A 85 -13.76 3.48 -6.94
C LEU A 85 -13.69 3.41 -5.42
N ALA A 86 -14.73 2.89 -4.77
CA ALA A 86 -14.74 2.69 -3.31
C ALA A 86 -13.68 1.68 -2.87
N ALA A 87 -13.54 0.56 -3.59
CA ALA A 87 -12.50 -0.44 -3.33
C ALA A 87 -11.09 0.16 -3.48
N LEU A 88 -10.87 0.95 -4.53
CA LEU A 88 -9.62 1.69 -4.74
C LEU A 88 -9.33 2.69 -3.62
N PHE A 89 -10.32 3.44 -3.18
CA PHE A 89 -10.18 4.41 -2.10
C PHE A 89 -9.76 3.72 -0.79
N ILE A 90 -10.36 2.59 -0.46
CA ILE A 90 -10.03 1.78 0.73
C ILE A 90 -8.61 1.21 0.60
N LEU A 91 -8.26 0.68 -0.56
CA LEU A 91 -6.92 0.17 -0.85
C LEU A 91 -5.87 1.26 -0.68
N ALA A 92 -6.07 2.41 -1.31
CA ALA A 92 -5.17 3.56 -1.22
C ALA A 92 -5.04 4.08 0.21
N SER A 93 -6.13 4.10 0.98
CA SER A 93 -6.12 4.45 2.41
C SER A 93 -5.25 3.50 3.23
N GLY A 94 -5.30 2.19 2.93
CA GLY A 94 -4.44 1.19 3.55
C GLY A 94 -2.96 1.40 3.22
N VAL A 95 -2.65 1.67 1.96
CA VAL A 95 -1.27 1.97 1.52
C VAL A 95 -0.77 3.28 2.16
N THR A 96 -1.63 4.28 2.29
CA THR A 96 -1.31 5.53 3.01
C THR A 96 -0.94 5.24 4.46
N LEU A 97 -1.74 4.43 5.16
CA LEU A 97 -1.45 4.03 6.54
C LEU A 97 -0.12 3.28 6.66
N LEU A 98 0.19 2.40 5.71
CA LEU A 98 1.48 1.71 5.64
C LEU A 98 2.65 2.67 5.50
N GLN A 99 2.53 3.71 4.66
CA GLN A 99 3.60 4.71 4.46
C GLN A 99 3.78 5.60 5.67
N VAL A 100 2.67 6.09 6.24
CA VAL A 100 2.67 6.97 7.41
C VAL A 100 3.22 6.25 8.64
N ALA A 101 2.98 4.96 8.78
CA ALA A 101 3.51 4.16 9.88
C ALA A 101 4.92 3.61 9.58
N GLY A 102 5.14 3.07 8.38
CA GLY A 102 6.33 2.31 8.04
C GLY A 102 7.59 3.17 7.88
N ASN A 103 7.50 4.31 7.21
CA ASN A 103 8.67 5.15 6.97
C ASN A 103 9.28 5.69 8.27
N PRO A 104 8.52 6.31 9.20
CA PRO A 104 9.07 6.73 10.49
C PRO A 104 9.52 5.55 11.35
N TYR A 105 8.84 4.41 11.26
CA TYR A 105 9.21 3.23 12.03
C TYR A 105 10.58 2.68 11.62
N VAL A 106 10.86 2.63 10.33
CA VAL A 106 12.17 2.22 9.79
C VAL A 106 13.27 3.18 10.24
N THR A 107 13.01 4.49 10.24
CA THR A 107 13.98 5.49 10.72
C THR A 107 14.29 5.33 12.20
N LEU A 108 13.28 5.08 13.03
CA LEU A 108 13.45 4.85 14.47
C LEU A 108 14.21 3.57 14.81
N LEU A 109 14.09 2.53 13.97
CA LEU A 109 14.81 1.27 14.14
C LEU A 109 16.24 1.30 13.56
N SER A 110 16.60 2.37 12.86
CA SER A 110 17.92 2.54 12.26
C SER A 110 18.98 2.81 13.32
N ARG A 111 20.23 2.43 13.02
CA ARG A 111 21.36 2.81 13.87
C ARG A 111 21.53 4.34 13.83
N PRO A 112 21.91 4.97 14.96
CA PRO A 112 22.18 6.41 15.00
C PRO A 112 23.15 6.83 13.89
N GLY A 113 22.79 7.87 13.12
CA GLY A 113 23.57 8.39 12.00
C GLY A 113 23.41 7.61 10.68
N LYS A 114 22.58 6.55 10.63
CA LYS A 114 22.32 5.76 9.40
C LYS A 114 20.86 5.80 8.95
N GLU A 115 20.06 6.69 9.51
CA GLU A 115 18.63 6.80 9.25
C GLU A 115 18.32 7.00 7.76
N SER A 116 19.01 7.96 7.13
CA SER A 116 18.87 8.25 5.69
C SER A 116 19.28 7.07 4.82
N SER A 117 20.38 6.40 5.16
CA SER A 117 20.86 5.23 4.41
C SER A 117 19.88 4.07 4.48
N THR A 118 19.33 3.81 5.67
CA THR A 118 18.33 2.75 5.87
C THR A 118 17.04 3.06 5.11
N LEU A 119 16.56 4.31 5.18
CA LEU A 119 15.37 4.73 4.45
C LEU A 119 15.58 4.62 2.94
N THR A 120 16.74 5.05 2.43
CA THR A 120 17.10 4.93 1.02
C THR A 120 17.12 3.46 0.57
N LEU A 121 17.66 2.56 1.39
CA LEU A 121 17.66 1.13 1.10
C LEU A 121 16.22 0.57 1.00
N VAL A 122 15.34 0.94 1.94
CA VAL A 122 13.93 0.53 1.90
C VAL A 122 13.24 1.07 0.65
N GLN A 123 13.51 2.32 0.26
CA GLN A 123 12.97 2.91 -0.97
C GLN A 123 13.53 2.24 -2.23
N ALA A 124 14.80 1.80 -2.23
CA ALA A 124 15.36 1.02 -3.32
C ALA A 124 14.63 -0.32 -3.51
N PHE A 125 14.34 -1.05 -2.42
CA PHE A 125 13.48 -2.25 -2.48
C PHE A 125 12.06 -1.95 -2.94
N ASN A 126 11.53 -0.79 -2.57
CA ASN A 126 10.21 -0.34 -3.05
C ASN A 126 10.21 -0.10 -4.56
N SER A 127 11.27 0.55 -5.08
CA SER A 127 11.47 0.79 -6.52
C SER A 127 11.69 -0.53 -7.30
N LEU A 128 12.37 -1.51 -6.70
CA LEU A 128 12.43 -2.85 -7.28
C LEU A 128 11.02 -3.43 -7.48
N GLY A 129 10.14 -3.24 -6.49
CA GLY A 129 8.74 -3.64 -6.59
C GLY A 129 7.99 -2.96 -7.74
N THR A 130 8.22 -1.67 -7.99
CA THR A 130 7.61 -0.96 -9.13
C THR A 130 8.15 -1.44 -10.47
N THR A 131 9.41 -1.84 -10.53
CA THR A 131 10.04 -2.38 -11.75
C THR A 131 9.51 -3.78 -12.10
N VAL A 132 9.26 -4.61 -11.09
CA VAL A 132 8.79 -5.99 -11.27
C VAL A 132 7.27 -6.04 -11.52
N ALA A 133 6.51 -5.08 -10.97
CA ALA A 133 5.06 -5.05 -11.08
C ALA A 133 4.51 -5.05 -12.53
N PRO A 134 5.07 -4.29 -13.50
CA PRO A 134 4.60 -4.34 -14.88
C PRO A 134 4.76 -5.71 -15.52
N TRP A 135 5.85 -6.41 -15.21
CA TRP A 135 6.09 -7.74 -15.74
C TRP A 135 5.06 -8.74 -15.20
N PHE A 136 4.80 -8.71 -13.89
CA PHE A 136 3.73 -9.53 -13.29
C PHE A 136 2.34 -9.12 -13.79
N GLY A 137 2.07 -7.81 -13.89
CA GLY A 137 0.80 -7.30 -14.40
C GLY A 137 0.54 -7.71 -15.85
N SER A 138 1.57 -7.67 -16.70
CA SER A 138 1.45 -8.14 -18.08
C SER A 138 1.22 -9.65 -18.17
N MET A 139 1.88 -10.44 -17.34
CA MET A 139 1.68 -11.90 -17.32
C MET A 139 0.30 -12.32 -16.79
N LEU A 140 -0.19 -11.63 -15.74
CA LEU A 140 -1.41 -12.06 -15.05
C LEU A 140 -2.68 -11.39 -15.59
N ILE A 141 -2.57 -10.16 -16.08
CA ILE A 141 -3.74 -9.36 -16.50
C ILE A 141 -3.86 -9.36 -18.03
N LEU A 142 -2.73 -9.27 -18.76
CA LEU A 142 -2.75 -9.15 -20.23
C LEU A 142 -2.58 -10.48 -20.96
N ALA A 143 -2.03 -11.52 -20.33
CA ALA A 143 -1.85 -12.83 -20.96
C ALA A 143 -3.20 -13.52 -21.25
N ASP A 144 -4.21 -13.31 -20.38
CA ASP A 144 -5.56 -13.84 -20.56
C ASP A 144 -6.49 -12.91 -21.37
N ALA A 145 -6.06 -11.67 -21.63
CA ALA A 145 -6.80 -10.70 -22.42
C ALA A 145 -6.56 -10.85 -23.94
N GLY A 146 -6.57 -12.07 -24.45
CA GLY A 146 -6.66 -12.30 -25.89
C GLY A 146 -7.88 -11.57 -26.45
N GLN A 147 -7.75 -10.95 -27.64
CA GLN A 147 -8.78 -10.12 -28.28
C GLN A 147 -10.16 -10.79 -28.47
N THR A 148 -10.33 -12.04 -28.03
CA THR A 148 -11.54 -12.86 -28.11
C THR A 148 -12.10 -13.29 -26.76
N ALA A 149 -11.50 -12.85 -25.63
CA ALA A 149 -11.96 -13.24 -24.30
C ALA A 149 -13.32 -12.61 -23.97
N SER A 150 -14.25 -13.41 -23.44
CA SER A 150 -15.55 -12.91 -22.98
C SER A 150 -15.38 -11.91 -21.83
N LYS A 151 -16.35 -11.00 -21.64
CA LYS A 151 -16.32 -10.04 -20.52
C LYS A 151 -16.09 -10.72 -19.16
N ALA A 152 -16.63 -11.92 -18.97
CA ALA A 152 -16.47 -12.71 -17.74
C ALA A 152 -15.01 -13.18 -17.54
N GLU A 153 -14.31 -13.57 -18.60
CA GLU A 153 -12.89 -13.96 -18.52
C GLU A 153 -12.00 -12.76 -18.27
N GLN A 154 -12.30 -11.60 -18.85
CA GLN A 154 -11.58 -10.35 -18.58
C GLN A 154 -11.78 -9.86 -17.14
N ILE A 155 -12.95 -10.08 -16.53
CA ILE A 155 -13.21 -9.76 -15.12
C ILE A 155 -12.44 -10.70 -14.20
N SER A 156 -12.43 -12.00 -14.50
CA SER A 156 -11.70 -12.98 -13.68
C SER A 156 -10.19 -12.78 -13.72
N SER A 157 -9.63 -12.27 -14.82
CA SER A 157 -8.20 -11.95 -14.93
C SER A 157 -7.74 -10.84 -13.97
N VAL A 158 -8.66 -9.98 -13.51
CA VAL A 158 -8.40 -8.98 -12.48
C VAL A 158 -8.57 -9.56 -11.07
N GLN A 159 -9.55 -10.44 -10.85
CA GLN A 159 -9.87 -10.97 -9.53
C GLN A 159 -8.74 -11.82 -8.95
N ILE A 160 -8.14 -12.70 -9.75
CA ILE A 160 -7.10 -13.64 -9.28
C ILE A 160 -5.86 -12.93 -8.73
N PRO A 161 -5.24 -11.95 -9.42
CA PRO A 161 -4.10 -11.22 -8.90
C PRO A 161 -4.39 -10.48 -7.58
N TYR A 162 -5.57 -9.87 -7.48
CA TYR A 162 -5.96 -9.12 -6.27
C TYR A 162 -6.28 -10.03 -5.08
N LEU A 163 -6.87 -11.20 -5.31
CA LEU A 163 -7.03 -12.23 -4.27
C LEU A 163 -5.68 -12.76 -3.80
N GLY A 164 -4.76 -13.05 -4.70
CA GLY A 164 -3.41 -13.45 -4.38
C GLY A 164 -2.69 -12.38 -3.56
N LEU A 165 -2.80 -11.12 -3.97
CA LEU A 165 -2.23 -9.98 -3.26
C LEU A 165 -2.84 -9.82 -1.85
N ALA A 166 -4.16 -9.95 -1.71
CA ALA A 166 -4.82 -9.92 -0.41
C ALA A 166 -4.30 -11.01 0.53
N GLY A 167 -4.11 -12.24 0.01
CA GLY A 167 -3.52 -13.34 0.77
C GLY A 167 -2.10 -13.03 1.26
N VAL A 168 -1.25 -12.52 0.38
CA VAL A 168 0.12 -12.09 0.74
C VAL A 168 0.11 -10.99 1.79
N LEU A 169 -0.77 -9.99 1.67
CA LEU A 169 -0.89 -8.89 2.62
C LEU A 169 -1.35 -9.37 4.00
N ILE A 170 -2.29 -10.31 4.06
CA ILE A 170 -2.73 -10.93 5.31
C ILE A 170 -1.59 -11.71 5.95
N LEU A 171 -0.85 -12.52 5.17
CA LEU A 171 0.33 -13.23 5.67
C LEU A 171 1.38 -12.28 6.23
N LEU A 172 1.65 -11.15 5.55
CA LEU A 172 2.56 -10.12 6.04
C LEU A 172 2.05 -9.46 7.33
N ALA A 173 0.74 -9.19 7.44
CA ALA A 173 0.15 -8.65 8.66
C ALA A 173 0.35 -9.62 9.85
N VAL A 174 0.11 -10.90 9.64
CA VAL A 174 0.33 -11.95 10.64
C VAL A 174 1.82 -12.06 10.99
N PHE A 175 2.70 -12.06 9.99
CA PHE A 175 4.14 -12.13 10.18
C PHE A 175 4.66 -10.96 11.03
N VAL A 176 4.27 -9.72 10.71
CA VAL A 176 4.63 -8.53 11.49
C VAL A 176 4.06 -8.58 12.91
N LYS A 177 2.84 -9.14 13.09
CA LYS A 177 2.24 -9.35 14.41
C LYS A 177 3.05 -10.32 15.25
N MET A 178 3.53 -11.42 14.66
CA MET A 178 4.29 -12.47 15.36
C MET A 178 5.70 -12.01 15.75
N ILE A 179 6.33 -11.12 14.98
CA ILE A 179 7.65 -10.58 15.31
C ILE A 179 7.51 -9.66 16.52
N LYS A 180 8.29 -9.90 17.57
CA LYS A 180 8.44 -9.01 18.72
C LYS A 180 9.27 -7.79 18.32
N LEU A 181 8.67 -6.87 17.58
CA LEU A 181 9.29 -5.60 17.25
C LEU A 181 9.23 -4.68 18.47
N PRO A 182 10.32 -3.96 18.80
CA PRO A 182 10.37 -3.06 19.92
C PRO A 182 9.36 -1.92 19.78
N ASP A 183 8.80 -1.48 20.91
CA ASP A 183 7.88 -0.35 20.93
C ASP A 183 8.63 0.94 20.60
N ALA A 184 8.26 1.54 19.49
CA ALA A 184 8.87 2.78 19.00
C ALA A 184 8.74 3.94 19.99
N ARG A 185 7.77 3.91 20.93
CA ARG A 185 7.68 4.89 22.02
C ARG A 185 8.86 4.79 22.96
N LYS A 186 9.26 3.58 23.36
CA LYS A 186 10.43 3.37 24.23
C LYS A 186 11.72 3.81 23.57
N ILE A 187 11.87 3.51 22.27
CA ILE A 187 13.04 3.94 21.50
C ILE A 187 13.08 5.47 21.37
N ALA A 188 11.94 6.12 21.13
CA ALA A 188 11.87 7.57 21.02
C ALA A 188 12.18 8.25 22.38
N GLU A 189 11.75 7.68 23.50
CA GLU A 189 12.07 8.14 24.84
C GLU A 189 13.56 7.99 25.14
N GLU A 190 14.15 6.82 24.84
CA GLU A 190 15.60 6.58 25.01
C GLU A 190 16.47 7.52 24.17
N VAL A 191 16.07 7.78 22.90
CA VAL A 191 16.78 8.72 22.01
C VAL A 191 16.68 10.15 22.54
N THR A 192 15.54 10.52 23.13
CA THR A 192 15.34 11.86 23.71
C THR A 192 16.15 12.04 24.98
N GLU A 193 16.21 11.03 25.85
CA GLU A 193 17.04 11.05 27.08
C GLU A 193 18.54 11.16 26.75
N HIS A 194 19.04 10.35 25.79
CA HIS A 194 20.45 10.44 25.37
C HIS A 194 20.80 11.75 24.66
N SER A 195 19.83 12.41 23.99
CA SER A 195 20.07 13.72 23.39
C SER A 195 20.08 14.84 24.41
N HIS A 196 19.43 14.70 25.56
CA HIS A 196 19.49 15.64 26.68
C HIS A 196 20.78 15.49 27.48
N ASP A 197 21.24 14.26 27.66
CA ASP A 197 22.48 13.98 28.42
C ASP A 197 23.75 14.43 27.66
N GLY A 198 23.71 14.36 26.33
CA GLY A 198 24.80 14.84 25.47
C GLY A 198 24.97 16.36 25.39
N LYS A 199 23.98 17.15 25.83
CA LYS A 199 24.06 18.62 25.84
C LYS A 199 24.69 19.22 27.10
N THR A 200 24.96 18.44 28.14
CA THR A 200 25.57 18.88 29.38
C THR A 200 27.11 18.79 29.40
N SER A 201 27.72 18.30 28.32
CA SER A 201 29.19 18.07 28.30
C SER A 201 29.96 18.96 27.31
N VAL A 202 29.41 20.10 26.88
CA VAL A 202 30.15 21.07 26.02
C VAL A 202 29.94 22.47 26.56
N TRP A 203 30.60 22.77 27.71
CA TRP A 203 31.05 24.10 28.14
C TRP A 203 32.25 23.93 29.05
#